data_9db8e003878bfb19c65bb94a3828c7a4
#
_entry.id   9db8e003878bfb19c65bb94a3828c7a4
#
_cell.length_a   1.000
_cell.length_b   1.000
_cell.length_c   1.000
_cell.angle_alpha   90.00
_cell.angle_beta   90.00
_cell.angle_gamma   90.00
#
_symmetry.space_group_name_H-M   'P 1'
#
loop_
_entity.id
_entity.type
_entity.pdbx_description
1 polymer ?
#
loop_
_entity_poly.entity_id
_entity_poly.type
_entity_poly.pdbx_seq_one_letter_code
_entity_poly.pdbx_strand_id
1 'polypeptide(L)'
;MIRLVKRFAPIAVAGAALVSLALGLSACGSGGESVAGASAITAPPGIQTPANETAAGGRHGGTLTVLNHEEFEHLDPGEAYSSIDYEVIYATQRPLYSHKPNQLGEVMPDMASGPPQISSDRKTVTVHIRPGVHFSPPVNREVTSADVAYAIERGANPNVANPYFSAYFGSLQGASTANGGPFPGITTPNSRTIVFHLTEPKGQIVADALVLPLTAPVPEEFAKPLDEHKPSEYGNYLVATGPYMFKSNAQGKVLGIGYQPGKSAVLVRNPNWNPSTDFRPAYLNQINIQIGGDPEVIGRQVLEGSDMVENEEAAQPIVQLAYEHFRPQLEISPGAGINYIAVDNKQGPFANVDVRKAFWAALDRVALNKARGGELVTNVATHYIYPEIPGFAQAGGLKGPGVDYNDYPTGNMAVAAKYLRLAGYPGGRYTGAKTIQIVGATGSPNSTDAELVNQTLKNLGFKTHFSLVETATMYSKFCGVPAEQIDVCPSVGWVADFGDPQAVLDVPFNGEHIEPSGNPNYGQVDQPQIDAKMASAELLVGMPARAAAWAKIDRELVAQAVAIPFAWDKQPNVESKNVAGVGDEWNLGAWDYSFTSLK
;
A
#
# COMPACT_ATOMS: atom_id res chain seq x y z
N MET A 1 33.95 25.42 -36.78
CA MET A 1 33.83 26.61 -37.68
C MET A 1 32.38 27.06 -37.66
N ILE A 2 32.22 28.35 -37.44
CA ILE A 2 31.07 29.24 -37.64
C ILE A 2 29.96 29.15 -36.57
N ARG A 3 30.04 30.19 -35.72
CA ARG A 3 28.99 30.73 -34.83
C ARG A 3 27.87 31.34 -35.65
N LEU A 4 26.65 31.23 -35.15
CA LEU A 4 25.66 32.33 -35.34
C LEU A 4 24.84 32.55 -34.07
N VAL A 5 25.06 33.68 -33.46
CA VAL A 5 24.30 34.30 -32.37
C VAL A 5 23.10 35.02 -32.99
N LYS A 6 21.90 34.82 -32.46
CA LYS A 6 20.81 35.76 -32.63
C LYS A 6 20.23 36.17 -31.27
N ARG A 7 20.44 37.45 -30.96
CA ARG A 7 19.84 38.23 -29.89
C ARG A 7 18.38 38.49 -30.24
N PHE A 8 17.48 38.38 -29.26
CA PHE A 8 16.23 39.13 -29.24
C PHE A 8 16.12 39.91 -27.93
N ALA A 9 15.75 41.18 -28.10
CA ALA A 9 15.60 42.19 -27.07
C ALA A 9 14.21 42.16 -26.42
N PRO A 10 14.03 42.78 -25.25
CA PRO A 10 12.82 42.69 -24.45
C PRO A 10 11.72 43.68 -24.91
N ILE A 11 10.48 43.25 -24.83
CA ILE A 11 9.32 44.11 -24.96
C ILE A 11 8.77 44.42 -23.56
N ALA A 12 8.85 45.68 -23.19
CA ALA A 12 8.19 46.21 -22.01
C ALA A 12 6.72 46.53 -22.37
N VAL A 13 5.79 46.13 -21.53
CA VAL A 13 4.44 46.71 -21.53
C VAL A 13 4.10 47.17 -20.12
N ALA A 14 3.79 48.45 -20.04
CA ALA A 14 3.33 49.20 -18.88
C ALA A 14 1.86 48.88 -18.54
N GLY A 15 1.49 48.70 -17.29
CA GLY A 15 0.93 49.71 -16.40
C GLY A 15 -0.58 49.87 -16.47
N ALA A 16 -1.23 49.70 -15.32
CA ALA A 16 -2.42 50.35 -14.75
C ALA A 16 -3.32 49.28 -14.07
N ALA A 17 -3.98 49.45 -12.98
CA ALA A 17 -4.22 50.53 -12.04
C ALA A 17 -4.77 49.92 -10.75
N LEU A 18 -4.38 50.44 -9.61
CA LEU A 18 -4.94 50.21 -8.29
C LEU A 18 -6.40 50.62 -8.20
N VAL A 19 -7.25 49.80 -7.61
CA VAL A 19 -8.46 50.28 -6.92
C VAL A 19 -8.44 49.73 -5.51
N SER A 20 -8.17 50.60 -4.57
CA SER A 20 -8.30 50.37 -3.13
C SER A 20 -9.77 50.57 -2.74
N LEU A 21 -10.34 49.62 -2.03
CA LEU A 21 -11.56 49.87 -1.24
C LEU A 21 -11.27 49.41 0.20
N ALA A 22 -11.12 50.43 1.04
CA ALA A 22 -11.08 50.29 2.50
C ALA A 22 -12.49 50.48 3.06
N LEU A 23 -12.90 49.64 3.96
CA LEU A 23 -13.98 49.80 4.95
C LEU A 23 -13.81 48.62 5.93
N GLY A 24 -13.57 48.80 7.16
CA GLY A 24 -14.10 49.45 8.30
C GLY A 24 -13.75 48.61 9.48
N LEU A 25 -12.86 49.09 10.34
CA LEU A 25 -12.60 48.52 11.66
C LEU A 25 -13.85 48.63 12.55
N SER A 26 -14.22 47.54 13.21
CA SER A 26 -14.93 47.62 14.49
C SER A 26 -14.29 46.61 15.45
N ALA A 27 -13.73 47.13 16.49
CA ALA A 27 -13.11 46.40 17.59
C ALA A 27 -14.13 46.01 18.67
N CYS A 28 -13.71 45.08 19.48
CA CYS A 28 -14.15 44.67 20.82
C CYS A 28 -15.14 43.51 20.92
N GLY A 29 -14.61 42.45 21.53
CA GLY A 29 -15.37 41.35 22.11
C GLY A 29 -14.44 40.21 22.58
N SER A 30 -13.92 40.30 23.82
CA SER A 30 -13.22 39.23 24.50
C SER A 30 -14.21 38.09 24.79
N GLY A 31 -14.12 37.01 24.05
CA GLY A 31 -14.78 35.75 24.34
C GLY A 31 -13.81 34.64 24.01
N GLY A 32 -13.40 33.88 25.03
CA GLY A 32 -12.60 32.66 24.81
C GLY A 32 -13.41 31.66 24.02
N GLU A 33 -13.16 31.59 22.73
CA GLU A 33 -13.64 30.48 21.90
C GLU A 33 -12.83 29.24 22.22
N SER A 34 -13.49 28.28 22.87
CA SER A 34 -13.05 26.89 22.87
C SER A 34 -12.83 26.49 21.43
N VAL A 35 -11.60 26.09 21.09
CA VAL A 35 -11.28 25.50 19.79
C VAL A 35 -12.22 24.30 19.60
N ALA A 36 -13.20 24.47 18.74
CA ALA A 36 -14.06 23.37 18.33
C ALA A 36 -13.18 22.26 17.79
N GLY A 37 -13.32 21.07 18.37
CA GLY A 37 -12.59 19.88 17.95
C GLY A 37 -12.80 19.68 16.44
N ALA A 38 -11.73 19.25 15.78
CA ALA A 38 -11.77 18.92 14.37
C ALA A 38 -13.01 18.06 14.10
N SER A 39 -13.95 18.58 13.33
CA SER A 39 -15.11 17.82 12.91
C SER A 39 -14.61 16.64 12.09
N ALA A 40 -15.07 15.44 12.43
CA ALA A 40 -14.79 14.25 11.64
C ALA A 40 -15.27 14.51 10.21
N ILE A 41 -14.30 14.55 9.29
CA ILE A 41 -14.57 14.83 7.89
C ILE A 41 -14.82 13.49 7.24
N THR A 42 -16.10 13.21 7.04
CA THR A 42 -16.54 12.09 6.22
C THR A 42 -16.64 12.54 4.77
N ALA A 43 -16.25 11.67 3.83
CA ALA A 43 -16.51 11.94 2.41
C ALA A 43 -17.99 12.31 2.22
N PRO A 44 -18.30 13.27 1.35
CA PRO A 44 -19.67 13.65 1.08
C PRO A 44 -20.51 12.43 0.66
N PRO A 45 -21.76 12.31 1.13
CA PRO A 45 -22.64 11.18 0.76
C PRO A 45 -22.75 11.04 -0.76
N GLY A 46 -22.63 9.82 -1.27
CA GLY A 46 -22.82 9.51 -2.69
C GLY A 46 -21.55 9.52 -3.54
N ILE A 47 -20.35 9.59 -2.94
CA ILE A 47 -19.06 9.43 -3.64
C ILE A 47 -18.52 8.01 -3.46
N GLN A 48 -18.89 7.33 -2.39
CA GLN A 48 -18.52 5.93 -2.18
C GLN A 48 -19.39 5.04 -3.05
N THR A 49 -18.78 4.21 -3.86
CA THR A 49 -19.51 3.21 -4.65
C THR A 49 -19.90 2.05 -3.73
N PRO A 50 -21.16 1.61 -3.74
CA PRO A 50 -21.56 0.43 -2.99
C PRO A 50 -20.81 -0.81 -3.48
N ALA A 51 -20.34 -1.61 -2.56
CA ALA A 51 -19.50 -2.79 -2.74
C ALA A 51 -19.99 -3.87 -3.72
N ASN A 52 -21.13 -3.75 -4.34
CA ASN A 52 -21.77 -4.83 -5.10
C ASN A 52 -22.48 -4.41 -6.39
N GLU A 53 -22.30 -3.22 -6.89
CA GLU A 53 -23.00 -2.83 -8.12
C GLU A 53 -22.61 -3.68 -9.33
N THR A 54 -21.48 -4.39 -9.24
CA THR A 54 -20.93 -5.22 -10.31
C THR A 54 -21.30 -6.66 -10.30
N ALA A 55 -21.57 -7.22 -9.15
CA ALA A 55 -21.78 -8.67 -9.05
C ALA A 55 -23.11 -9.15 -9.65
N ALA A 56 -24.05 -8.28 -9.94
CA ALA A 56 -25.42 -8.64 -10.26
C ALA A 56 -25.92 -8.15 -11.62
N GLY A 57 -25.15 -8.33 -12.70
CA GLY A 57 -25.68 -8.12 -14.04
C GLY A 57 -24.86 -7.31 -15.01
N GLY A 58 -23.53 -7.34 -14.85
CA GLY A 58 -22.62 -6.76 -15.84
C GLY A 58 -22.76 -7.44 -17.21
N ARG A 59 -22.51 -6.72 -18.25
CA ARG A 59 -22.58 -7.22 -19.62
C ARG A 59 -21.28 -7.91 -19.99
N HIS A 60 -21.37 -9.15 -20.48
CA HIS A 60 -20.21 -9.85 -21.01
C HIS A 60 -19.79 -9.31 -22.38
N GLY A 61 -18.47 -9.16 -22.56
CA GLY A 61 -17.84 -8.72 -23.80
C GLY A 61 -17.11 -7.40 -23.67
N GLY A 62 -16.56 -6.93 -24.78
CA GLY A 62 -15.83 -5.67 -24.86
C GLY A 62 -14.38 -5.75 -24.46
N THR A 63 -13.71 -4.61 -24.61
CA THR A 63 -12.30 -4.40 -24.28
C THR A 63 -12.20 -3.17 -23.39
N LEU A 64 -11.62 -3.32 -22.20
CA LEU A 64 -11.29 -2.22 -21.32
C LEU A 64 -9.90 -1.68 -21.67
N THR A 65 -9.74 -0.38 -21.68
CA THR A 65 -8.43 0.28 -21.70
C THR A 65 -8.11 0.79 -20.30
N VAL A 66 -6.99 0.36 -19.76
CA VAL A 66 -6.46 0.81 -18.48
C VAL A 66 -5.28 1.73 -18.75
N LEU A 67 -5.23 2.86 -18.11
CA LEU A 67 -4.15 3.83 -18.21
C LEU A 67 -3.41 3.88 -16.88
N ASN A 68 -2.14 3.49 -16.90
CA ASN A 68 -1.23 3.55 -15.75
C ASN A 68 -0.16 4.61 -15.99
N HIS A 69 0.17 5.40 -14.99
CA HIS A 69 1.32 6.30 -15.08
C HIS A 69 2.61 5.64 -14.58
N GLU A 70 2.51 4.62 -13.72
CA GLU A 70 3.64 3.84 -13.22
C GLU A 70 3.79 2.49 -13.94
N GLU A 71 4.96 1.87 -13.80
CA GLU A 71 5.31 0.56 -14.35
C GLU A 71 5.09 -0.52 -13.30
N PHE A 72 4.76 -1.74 -13.72
CA PHE A 72 4.80 -2.92 -12.86
C PHE A 72 6.23 -3.18 -12.39
N GLU A 73 6.40 -3.44 -11.09
CA GLU A 73 7.68 -3.88 -10.55
C GLU A 73 7.89 -5.37 -10.85
N HIS A 74 6.86 -6.20 -10.60
CA HIS A 74 6.91 -7.64 -10.78
C HIS A 74 5.58 -8.20 -11.28
N LEU A 75 5.65 -9.08 -12.28
CA LEU A 75 4.48 -9.84 -12.76
C LEU A 75 4.38 -11.23 -12.11
N ASP A 76 5.45 -11.69 -11.49
CA ASP A 76 5.51 -12.96 -10.77
C ASP A 76 4.81 -12.84 -9.41
N PRO A 77 3.78 -13.65 -9.10
CA PRO A 77 3.14 -13.61 -7.78
C PRO A 77 4.09 -13.96 -6.63
N GLY A 78 5.21 -14.61 -6.91
CA GLY A 78 6.26 -14.88 -5.93
C GLY A 78 7.16 -13.69 -5.60
N GLU A 79 7.20 -12.65 -6.45
CA GLU A 79 8.03 -11.46 -6.28
C GLU A 79 7.19 -10.21 -5.98
N ALA A 80 5.88 -10.24 -6.30
CA ALA A 80 5.01 -9.07 -6.23
C ALA A 80 4.85 -8.52 -4.80
N TYR A 81 4.92 -7.20 -4.69
CA TYR A 81 4.82 -6.45 -3.45
C TYR A 81 3.96 -5.20 -3.56
N SER A 82 4.00 -4.50 -4.68
CA SER A 82 3.28 -3.23 -4.87
C SER A 82 1.83 -3.43 -5.30
N SER A 83 0.97 -2.45 -4.98
CA SER A 83 -0.45 -2.47 -5.36
C SER A 83 -0.65 -2.58 -6.87
N ILE A 84 0.21 -1.93 -7.66
CA ILE A 84 0.13 -1.97 -9.12
C ILE A 84 0.37 -3.37 -9.69
N ASP A 85 1.24 -4.19 -9.05
CA ASP A 85 1.46 -5.58 -9.44
C ASP A 85 0.21 -6.43 -9.17
N TYR A 86 -0.46 -6.16 -8.04
CA TYR A 86 -1.63 -6.93 -7.60
C TYR A 86 -2.81 -6.82 -8.56
N GLU A 87 -2.97 -5.71 -9.26
CA GLU A 87 -4.05 -5.51 -10.23
C GLU A 87 -4.07 -6.56 -11.34
N VAL A 88 -2.90 -6.87 -11.90
CA VAL A 88 -2.78 -7.91 -12.92
C VAL A 88 -2.76 -9.31 -12.32
N ILE A 89 -2.25 -9.45 -11.09
CA ILE A 89 -2.20 -10.73 -10.40
C ILE A 89 -3.61 -11.19 -10.02
N TYR A 90 -4.46 -10.33 -9.45
CA TYR A 90 -5.84 -10.72 -9.10
C TYR A 90 -6.69 -11.06 -10.33
N ALA A 91 -6.41 -10.45 -11.48
CA ALA A 91 -7.07 -10.80 -12.72
C ALA A 91 -6.59 -12.15 -13.30
N THR A 92 -5.33 -12.53 -13.05
CA THR A 92 -4.68 -13.68 -13.70
C THR A 92 -4.43 -14.87 -12.78
N GLN A 93 -4.30 -14.65 -11.50
CA GLN A 93 -3.94 -15.66 -10.50
C GLN A 93 -5.04 -15.84 -9.46
N ARG A 94 -5.00 -16.97 -8.76
CA ARG A 94 -5.94 -17.30 -7.68
C ARG A 94 -5.15 -17.76 -6.45
N PRO A 95 -4.97 -16.90 -5.45
CA PRO A 95 -4.37 -17.31 -4.17
C PRO A 95 -5.28 -18.31 -3.43
N LEU A 96 -4.84 -18.84 -2.30
CA LEU A 96 -5.67 -19.76 -1.51
C LEU A 96 -6.97 -19.10 -1.03
N TYR A 97 -6.87 -17.85 -0.61
CA TYR A 97 -7.99 -17.00 -0.22
C TYR A 97 -7.88 -15.65 -0.90
N SER A 98 -8.98 -14.94 -1.01
CA SER A 98 -9.05 -13.60 -1.61
C SER A 98 -10.14 -12.79 -0.95
N HIS A 99 -10.28 -11.54 -1.34
CA HIS A 99 -11.35 -10.66 -0.92
C HIS A 99 -12.32 -10.42 -2.08
N LYS A 100 -13.52 -9.94 -1.78
CA LYS A 100 -14.36 -9.30 -2.79
C LYS A 100 -14.08 -7.81 -2.76
N PRO A 101 -14.10 -7.15 -3.92
CA PRO A 101 -13.93 -5.71 -3.98
C PRO A 101 -14.86 -4.98 -3.00
N ASN A 102 -14.36 -3.93 -2.38
CA ASN A 102 -15.08 -3.07 -1.43
C ASN A 102 -15.71 -3.81 -0.23
N GLN A 103 -15.29 -5.04 0.07
CA GLN A 103 -15.74 -5.81 1.25
C GLN A 103 -14.62 -5.93 2.26
N LEU A 104 -14.66 -5.02 3.21
CA LEU A 104 -13.67 -4.90 4.27
C LEU A 104 -13.71 -6.10 5.22
N GLY A 105 -12.58 -6.82 5.31
CA GLY A 105 -12.39 -7.85 6.32
C GLY A 105 -13.05 -9.21 6.06
N GLU A 106 -13.75 -9.41 4.95
CA GLU A 106 -14.29 -10.73 4.59
C GLU A 106 -13.36 -11.48 3.64
N VAL A 107 -12.71 -12.50 4.18
CA VAL A 107 -11.84 -13.40 3.41
C VAL A 107 -12.67 -14.52 2.77
N MET A 108 -12.57 -14.66 1.45
CA MET A 108 -13.28 -15.67 0.66
C MET A 108 -12.36 -16.83 0.29
N PRO A 109 -12.79 -18.10 0.43
CA PRO A 109 -12.06 -19.22 -0.15
C PRO A 109 -11.99 -19.10 -1.68
N ASP A 110 -10.80 -19.06 -2.25
CA ASP A 110 -10.55 -18.99 -3.70
C ASP A 110 -10.03 -20.34 -4.23
N MET A 111 -8.71 -20.58 -4.22
CA MET A 111 -8.19 -21.93 -4.47
C MET A 111 -8.54 -22.91 -3.36
N ALA A 112 -8.77 -22.42 -2.15
CA ALA A 112 -9.31 -23.22 -1.06
C ALA A 112 -10.79 -23.58 -1.31
N SER A 113 -11.22 -24.75 -0.84
CA SER A 113 -12.62 -25.19 -0.90
C SER A 113 -13.44 -24.84 0.35
N GLY A 114 -12.80 -24.25 1.37
CA GLY A 114 -13.42 -23.85 2.64
C GLY A 114 -12.43 -23.12 3.53
N PRO A 115 -12.81 -22.72 4.75
CA PRO A 115 -11.94 -22.01 5.67
C PRO A 115 -10.72 -22.83 6.09
N PRO A 116 -9.60 -22.20 6.48
CA PRO A 116 -8.45 -22.91 7.01
C PRO A 116 -8.77 -23.56 8.35
N GLN A 117 -8.23 -24.74 8.59
CA GLN A 117 -8.41 -25.47 9.85
C GLN A 117 -7.14 -25.33 10.69
N ILE A 118 -7.24 -24.58 11.79
CA ILE A 118 -6.13 -24.38 12.72
C ILE A 118 -6.26 -25.37 13.88
N SER A 119 -5.19 -26.12 14.17
CA SER A 119 -5.16 -27.06 15.31
C SER A 119 -5.27 -26.32 16.66
N SER A 120 -5.70 -27.05 17.70
CA SER A 120 -5.86 -26.48 19.04
C SER A 120 -4.56 -25.91 19.65
N ASP A 121 -3.42 -26.51 19.31
CA ASP A 121 -2.10 -26.00 19.69
C ASP A 121 -1.58 -24.89 18.78
N ARG A 122 -2.34 -24.55 17.70
CA ARG A 122 -2.03 -23.52 16.71
C ARG A 122 -0.71 -23.71 15.96
N LYS A 123 -0.20 -24.92 15.93
CA LYS A 123 1.04 -25.29 15.23
C LYS A 123 0.80 -26.03 13.93
N THR A 124 -0.45 -26.21 13.54
CA THR A 124 -0.82 -26.82 12.26
C THR A 124 -1.97 -26.06 11.63
N VAL A 125 -1.83 -25.72 10.33
CA VAL A 125 -2.90 -25.16 9.51
C VAL A 125 -3.13 -26.09 8.35
N THR A 126 -4.38 -26.55 8.17
CA THR A 126 -4.77 -27.44 7.07
C THR A 126 -5.72 -26.72 6.13
N VAL A 127 -5.43 -26.80 4.83
CA VAL A 127 -6.27 -26.21 3.77
C VAL A 127 -6.60 -27.28 2.74
N HIS A 128 -7.85 -27.31 2.30
CA HIS A 128 -8.32 -28.18 1.23
C HIS A 128 -8.42 -27.40 -0.09
N ILE A 129 -7.81 -27.93 -1.15
CA ILE A 129 -7.72 -27.32 -2.47
C ILE A 129 -8.98 -27.65 -3.29
N ARG A 130 -9.54 -26.64 -3.93
CA ARG A 130 -10.71 -26.74 -4.80
C ARG A 130 -10.41 -27.58 -6.05
N PRO A 131 -11.25 -28.56 -6.41
CA PRO A 131 -11.11 -29.30 -7.67
C PRO A 131 -11.56 -28.50 -8.88
N GLY A 132 -11.14 -28.92 -10.08
CA GLY A 132 -11.61 -28.38 -11.36
C GLY A 132 -11.01 -27.04 -11.78
N VAL A 133 -9.98 -26.56 -11.09
CA VAL A 133 -9.19 -25.40 -11.49
C VAL A 133 -8.00 -25.88 -12.32
N HIS A 134 -7.78 -25.27 -13.49
CA HIS A 134 -6.71 -25.64 -14.42
C HIS A 134 -5.80 -24.45 -14.69
N PHE A 135 -4.53 -24.73 -14.91
CA PHE A 135 -3.59 -23.76 -15.45
C PHE A 135 -3.94 -23.38 -16.89
N SER A 136 -3.67 -22.15 -17.26
CA SER A 136 -3.72 -21.70 -18.65
C SER A 136 -2.69 -22.44 -19.53
N PRO A 137 -2.80 -22.35 -20.88
CA PRO A 137 -1.70 -22.79 -21.75
C PRO A 137 -0.38 -22.12 -21.38
N PRO A 138 0.77 -22.82 -21.52
CA PRO A 138 0.92 -24.13 -22.15
C PRO A 138 0.72 -25.34 -21.22
N VAL A 139 0.53 -25.13 -19.91
CA VAL A 139 0.49 -26.22 -18.91
C VAL A 139 -0.80 -27.03 -18.98
N ASN A 140 -1.96 -26.40 -19.04
CA ASN A 140 -3.30 -26.99 -19.28
C ASN A 140 -3.79 -28.05 -18.27
N ARG A 141 -2.98 -28.51 -17.31
CA ARG A 141 -3.38 -29.50 -16.32
C ARG A 141 -4.12 -28.91 -15.14
N GLU A 142 -4.81 -29.74 -14.40
CA GLU A 142 -5.48 -29.37 -13.17
C GLU A 142 -4.46 -29.03 -12.06
N VAL A 143 -4.80 -28.01 -11.26
CA VAL A 143 -4.03 -27.58 -10.10
C VAL A 143 -4.13 -28.60 -8.97
N THR A 144 -3.04 -28.83 -8.27
CA THR A 144 -2.94 -29.70 -7.10
C THR A 144 -2.36 -28.96 -5.90
N SER A 145 -2.41 -29.60 -4.73
CA SER A 145 -1.77 -29.06 -3.52
C SER A 145 -0.25 -28.93 -3.65
N ALA A 146 0.39 -29.71 -4.50
CA ALA A 146 1.83 -29.62 -4.77
C ALA A 146 2.20 -28.29 -5.46
N ASP A 147 1.32 -27.77 -6.32
CA ASP A 147 1.55 -26.49 -7.00
C ASP A 147 1.47 -25.28 -6.04
N VAL A 148 0.61 -25.39 -5.02
CA VAL A 148 0.53 -24.39 -3.93
C VAL A 148 1.74 -24.52 -3.01
N ALA A 149 2.16 -25.74 -2.68
CA ALA A 149 3.35 -25.97 -1.87
C ALA A 149 4.59 -25.38 -2.56
N TYR A 150 4.78 -25.70 -3.85
CA TYR A 150 5.89 -25.15 -4.62
C TYR A 150 5.87 -23.61 -4.69
N ALA A 151 4.71 -22.99 -4.86
CA ALA A 151 4.58 -21.52 -4.89
C ALA A 151 5.11 -20.88 -3.60
N ILE A 152 4.79 -21.45 -2.44
CA ILE A 152 5.27 -20.93 -1.14
C ILE A 152 6.75 -21.30 -0.92
N GLU A 153 7.16 -22.51 -1.27
CA GLU A 153 8.54 -23.00 -1.14
C GLU A 153 9.51 -22.15 -1.97
N ARG A 154 9.12 -21.77 -3.20
CA ARG A 154 9.92 -20.89 -4.05
C ARG A 154 10.05 -19.47 -3.49
N GLY A 155 9.16 -19.03 -2.60
CA GLY A 155 9.28 -17.76 -1.88
C GLY A 155 10.54 -17.68 -0.99
N ALA A 156 11.08 -18.82 -0.55
CA ALA A 156 12.35 -18.91 0.16
C ALA A 156 13.59 -18.89 -0.79
N ASN A 157 13.39 -18.93 -2.12
CA ASN A 157 14.46 -18.89 -3.09
C ASN A 157 15.03 -17.47 -3.19
N PRO A 158 16.35 -17.25 -2.96
CA PRO A 158 16.97 -15.93 -3.08
C PRO A 158 16.94 -15.36 -4.52
N ASN A 159 16.63 -16.16 -5.53
CA ASN A 159 16.44 -15.69 -6.90
C ASN A 159 15.03 -15.14 -7.13
N VAL A 160 14.03 -15.57 -6.34
CA VAL A 160 12.66 -15.06 -6.32
C VAL A 160 12.55 -13.89 -5.35
N ALA A 161 13.29 -13.94 -4.23
CA ALA A 161 13.42 -12.86 -3.24
C ALA A 161 12.07 -12.32 -2.73
N ASN A 162 11.15 -13.22 -2.35
CA ASN A 162 9.83 -12.85 -1.86
C ASN A 162 9.92 -11.99 -0.59
N PRO A 163 9.26 -10.82 -0.55
CA PRO A 163 9.36 -9.88 0.58
C PRO A 163 8.60 -10.35 1.84
N TYR A 164 7.62 -11.26 1.70
CA TYR A 164 6.73 -11.69 2.78
C TYR A 164 7.12 -13.03 3.42
N PHE A 165 7.97 -13.83 2.75
CA PHE A 165 8.23 -15.21 3.20
C PHE A 165 8.77 -15.23 4.63
N SER A 166 9.74 -14.40 4.95
CA SER A 166 10.33 -14.34 6.29
C SER A 166 9.30 -13.90 7.34
N ALA A 167 8.53 -12.85 7.05
CA ALA A 167 7.58 -12.25 7.97
C ALA A 167 6.40 -13.18 8.33
N TYR A 168 5.82 -13.85 7.34
CA TYR A 168 4.57 -14.59 7.54
C TYR A 168 4.72 -16.11 7.50
N PHE A 169 5.74 -16.63 6.82
CA PHE A 169 6.00 -18.06 6.70
C PHE A 169 7.29 -18.52 7.40
N GLY A 170 8.04 -17.60 8.01
CA GLY A 170 9.29 -17.88 8.73
C GLY A 170 9.13 -18.81 9.94
N SER A 171 7.92 -18.91 10.52
CA SER A 171 7.61 -19.85 11.60
C SER A 171 7.37 -21.29 11.15
N LEU A 172 7.34 -21.58 9.85
CA LEU A 172 7.22 -22.94 9.34
C LEU A 172 8.48 -23.77 9.66
N GLN A 173 8.30 -25.05 9.96
CA GLN A 173 9.41 -25.95 10.31
C GLN A 173 10.41 -26.04 9.15
N GLY A 174 11.65 -25.62 9.37
CA GLY A 174 12.71 -25.61 8.37
C GLY A 174 12.75 -24.37 7.46
N ALA A 175 11.86 -23.40 7.63
CA ALA A 175 11.83 -22.16 6.84
C ALA A 175 13.16 -21.40 6.87
N SER A 176 13.82 -21.32 8.03
CA SER A 176 15.11 -20.62 8.20
C SER A 176 16.26 -21.19 7.37
N THR A 177 16.13 -22.39 6.82
CA THR A 177 17.12 -23.05 5.96
C THR A 177 16.58 -23.35 4.57
N ALA A 178 15.34 -22.97 4.30
CA ALA A 178 14.72 -23.14 2.99
C ALA A 178 15.38 -22.23 1.94
N ASN A 179 15.45 -22.72 0.71
CA ASN A 179 16.08 -22.01 -0.41
C ASN A 179 15.37 -22.29 -1.75
N GLY A 180 14.04 -22.46 -1.71
CA GLY A 180 13.21 -22.67 -2.90
C GLY A 180 12.88 -24.14 -3.21
N GLY A 181 13.31 -25.07 -2.37
CA GLY A 181 12.91 -26.48 -2.47
C GLY A 181 12.06 -26.93 -1.28
N PRO A 182 11.54 -28.16 -1.31
CA PRO A 182 10.70 -28.71 -0.24
C PRO A 182 11.37 -28.68 1.13
N PHE A 183 10.60 -28.31 2.15
CA PHE A 183 11.04 -28.29 3.54
C PHE A 183 9.93 -28.81 4.48
N PRO A 184 10.25 -29.29 5.71
CA PRO A 184 9.30 -29.97 6.58
C PRO A 184 8.05 -29.18 6.97
N GLY A 185 8.10 -27.83 6.85
CA GLY A 185 7.00 -26.94 7.20
C GLY A 185 5.78 -27.05 6.29
N ILE A 186 5.92 -27.67 5.10
CA ILE A 186 4.81 -27.84 4.17
C ILE A 186 4.72 -29.30 3.76
N THR A 187 3.52 -29.88 3.86
CA THR A 187 3.25 -31.24 3.39
C THR A 187 1.97 -31.30 2.57
N THR A 188 1.96 -32.18 1.57
CA THR A 188 0.82 -32.41 0.68
C THR A 188 0.43 -33.89 0.73
N PRO A 189 -0.34 -34.35 1.76
CA PRO A 189 -0.67 -35.75 1.94
C PRO A 189 -1.48 -36.36 0.78
N ASN A 190 -2.12 -35.55 -0.01
CA ASN A 190 -2.80 -35.91 -1.26
C ASN A 190 -2.95 -34.66 -2.15
N SER A 191 -3.39 -34.83 -3.39
CA SER A 191 -3.50 -33.74 -4.38
C SER A 191 -4.49 -32.61 -4.02
N ARG A 192 -5.22 -32.74 -2.92
CA ARG A 192 -6.26 -31.78 -2.49
C ARG A 192 -6.07 -31.26 -1.08
N THR A 193 -4.98 -31.60 -0.42
CA THR A 193 -4.73 -31.16 0.95
C THR A 193 -3.31 -30.65 1.09
N ILE A 194 -3.16 -29.44 1.60
CA ILE A 194 -1.89 -28.87 2.04
C ILE A 194 -1.94 -28.66 3.55
N VAL A 195 -0.85 -28.97 4.22
CA VAL A 195 -0.72 -28.82 5.67
C VAL A 195 0.55 -28.05 5.98
N PHE A 196 0.40 -26.99 6.75
CA PHE A 196 1.48 -26.16 7.26
C PHE A 196 1.81 -26.58 8.68
N HIS A 197 3.08 -26.85 8.96
CA HIS A 197 3.60 -27.27 10.27
C HIS A 197 4.51 -26.17 10.83
N LEU A 198 4.18 -25.63 12.00
CA LEU A 198 4.86 -24.50 12.60
C LEU A 198 5.73 -24.91 13.79
N THR A 199 6.80 -24.18 14.02
CA THR A 199 7.64 -24.27 15.23
C THR A 199 6.98 -23.60 16.43
N GLU A 200 6.17 -22.55 16.18
CA GLU A 200 5.50 -21.72 17.16
C GLU A 200 3.97 -21.71 16.95
N PRO A 201 3.16 -21.33 17.96
CA PRO A 201 1.70 -21.32 17.85
C PRO A 201 1.17 -20.11 17.06
N LYS A 202 1.75 -19.83 15.90
CA LYS A 202 1.44 -18.71 14.99
C LYS A 202 0.50 -19.09 13.84
N GLY A 203 -0.31 -20.15 13.99
CA GLY A 203 -1.18 -20.64 12.93
C GLY A 203 -2.23 -19.63 12.44
N GLN A 204 -2.63 -18.66 13.26
CA GLN A 204 -3.52 -17.58 12.82
C GLN A 204 -2.83 -16.67 11.80
N ILE A 205 -1.59 -16.27 12.05
CA ILE A 205 -0.82 -15.40 11.14
C ILE A 205 -0.63 -16.08 9.77
N VAL A 206 -0.23 -17.36 9.78
CA VAL A 206 -0.11 -18.12 8.54
C VAL A 206 -1.46 -18.19 7.82
N ALA A 207 -2.56 -18.44 8.54
CA ALA A 207 -3.90 -18.50 7.95
C ALA A 207 -4.33 -17.14 7.33
N ASP A 208 -4.03 -16.03 7.99
CA ASP A 208 -4.32 -14.68 7.50
C ASP A 208 -3.47 -14.34 6.25
N ALA A 209 -2.20 -14.75 6.23
CA ALA A 209 -1.30 -14.55 5.09
C ALA A 209 -1.63 -15.41 3.85
N LEU A 210 -2.57 -16.35 3.95
CA LEU A 210 -2.98 -17.18 2.79
C LEU A 210 -3.75 -16.41 1.71
N VAL A 211 -4.02 -15.13 1.91
CA VAL A 211 -4.57 -14.22 0.89
C VAL A 211 -3.49 -13.63 -0.03
N LEU A 212 -2.23 -13.73 0.36
CA LEU A 212 -1.12 -13.14 -0.40
C LEU A 212 -0.91 -13.82 -1.75
N PRO A 213 -0.48 -13.07 -2.79
CA PRO A 213 -0.16 -13.60 -4.12
C PRO A 213 0.80 -14.79 -4.12
N LEU A 214 1.75 -14.83 -3.17
CA LEU A 214 2.67 -15.95 -2.98
C LEU A 214 1.97 -17.32 -2.88
N THR A 215 0.71 -17.37 -2.45
CA THR A 215 -0.05 -18.62 -2.29
C THR A 215 -0.79 -19.03 -3.56
N ALA A 216 -0.72 -18.25 -4.64
CA ALA A 216 -1.25 -18.63 -5.94
C ALA A 216 -0.45 -19.81 -6.51
N PRO A 217 -1.12 -20.87 -7.01
CA PRO A 217 -0.42 -22.07 -7.50
C PRO A 217 0.56 -21.77 -8.62
N VAL A 218 1.73 -22.35 -8.56
CA VAL A 218 2.76 -22.28 -9.60
C VAL A 218 3.16 -23.70 -10.01
N PRO A 219 3.11 -24.06 -11.30
CA PRO A 219 3.48 -25.40 -11.74
C PRO A 219 5.00 -25.59 -11.72
N GLU A 220 5.51 -26.44 -10.83
CA GLU A 220 6.94 -26.66 -10.61
C GLU A 220 7.67 -27.01 -11.91
N GLU A 221 7.11 -27.92 -12.72
CA GLU A 221 7.72 -28.37 -13.98
C GLU A 221 7.92 -27.26 -15.01
N PHE A 222 7.16 -26.17 -14.88
CA PHE A 222 7.25 -25.02 -15.76
C PHE A 222 8.13 -23.90 -15.18
N ALA A 223 7.98 -23.60 -13.88
CA ALA A 223 8.64 -22.47 -13.25
C ALA A 223 10.06 -22.79 -12.75
N LYS A 224 10.33 -23.99 -12.27
CA LYS A 224 11.61 -24.35 -11.67
C LYS A 224 12.85 -24.06 -12.53
N PRO A 225 12.86 -24.37 -13.85
CA PRO A 225 13.99 -24.00 -14.70
C PRO A 225 14.20 -22.49 -14.82
N LEU A 226 13.13 -21.69 -14.66
CA LEU A 226 13.17 -20.23 -14.71
C LEU A 226 13.65 -19.63 -13.38
N ASP A 227 13.35 -20.29 -12.26
CA ASP A 227 13.79 -19.90 -10.91
C ASP A 227 15.30 -20.19 -10.67
N GLU A 228 15.95 -20.96 -11.55
CA GLU A 228 17.41 -21.15 -11.53
C GLU A 228 18.18 -19.91 -11.99
N HIS A 229 17.52 -19.00 -12.71
CA HIS A 229 18.10 -17.70 -13.11
C HIS A 229 18.12 -16.73 -11.93
N LYS A 230 19.00 -15.74 -11.97
CA LYS A 230 19.10 -14.69 -10.95
C LYS A 230 19.03 -13.30 -11.58
N PRO A 231 17.96 -12.52 -11.37
CA PRO A 231 16.69 -12.89 -10.72
C PRO A 231 15.96 -14.01 -11.47
N SER A 232 14.89 -14.57 -10.86
CA SER A 232 13.99 -15.51 -11.53
C SER A 232 13.47 -14.92 -12.85
N GLU A 233 13.34 -15.78 -13.86
CA GLU A 233 12.74 -15.38 -15.14
C GLU A 233 11.26 -15.79 -15.27
N TYR A 234 10.63 -16.31 -14.20
CA TYR A 234 9.24 -16.76 -14.27
C TYR A 234 8.27 -15.63 -14.64
N GLY A 235 8.52 -14.41 -14.19
CA GLY A 235 7.75 -13.22 -14.59
C GLY A 235 7.73 -12.94 -16.10
N ASN A 236 8.69 -13.53 -16.87
CA ASN A 236 8.72 -13.44 -18.33
C ASN A 236 7.90 -14.54 -19.03
N TYR A 237 7.48 -15.59 -18.27
CA TYR A 237 6.80 -16.80 -18.76
C TYR A 237 5.70 -17.19 -17.78
N LEU A 238 4.57 -16.54 -17.83
CA LEU A 238 3.49 -16.74 -16.85
C LEU A 238 2.44 -17.73 -17.36
N VAL A 239 1.91 -18.52 -16.42
CA VAL A 239 0.67 -19.25 -16.55
C VAL A 239 -0.33 -18.77 -15.52
N ALA A 240 -1.61 -18.81 -15.87
CA ALA A 240 -2.68 -18.25 -15.05
C ALA A 240 -3.60 -19.35 -14.51
N THR A 241 -4.25 -19.08 -13.39
CA THR A 241 -5.34 -19.87 -12.82
C THR A 241 -6.66 -19.09 -12.78
N GLY A 242 -6.57 -17.76 -12.92
CA GLY A 242 -7.69 -16.82 -12.92
C GLY A 242 -8.41 -16.71 -14.27
N PRO A 243 -9.41 -15.82 -14.35
CA PRO A 243 -10.25 -15.64 -15.54
C PRO A 243 -9.51 -15.05 -16.74
N TYR A 244 -8.43 -14.33 -16.50
CA TYR A 244 -7.58 -13.76 -17.54
C TYR A 244 -6.19 -14.37 -17.50
N MET A 245 -5.45 -14.19 -18.58
CA MET A 245 -4.04 -14.51 -18.71
C MET A 245 -3.35 -13.44 -19.55
N PHE A 246 -2.06 -13.23 -19.34
CA PHE A 246 -1.30 -12.42 -20.26
C PHE A 246 -1.30 -13.05 -21.65
N LYS A 247 -1.45 -12.24 -22.68
CA LYS A 247 -1.24 -12.69 -24.06
C LYS A 247 0.18 -13.24 -24.19
N SER A 248 0.33 -14.48 -24.64
CA SER A 248 1.61 -15.19 -24.68
C SER A 248 1.76 -15.99 -25.97
N ASN A 249 2.98 -16.48 -26.22
CA ASN A 249 3.22 -17.48 -27.26
C ASN A 249 2.88 -18.91 -26.78
N ALA A 250 3.10 -19.88 -27.67
CA ALA A 250 2.83 -21.28 -27.36
C ALA A 250 3.71 -21.88 -26.24
N GLN A 251 4.79 -21.21 -25.85
CA GLN A 251 5.67 -21.58 -24.74
C GLN A 251 5.36 -20.82 -23.45
N GLY A 252 4.29 -20.02 -23.41
CA GLY A 252 3.91 -19.21 -22.26
C GLY A 252 4.73 -17.93 -22.08
N LYS A 253 5.58 -17.56 -23.05
CA LYS A 253 6.36 -16.32 -22.96
C LYS A 253 5.44 -15.11 -23.11
N VAL A 254 5.46 -14.21 -22.14
CA VAL A 254 4.69 -12.96 -22.09
C VAL A 254 5.53 -11.75 -22.47
N LEU A 255 6.79 -11.70 -22.06
CA LEU A 255 7.69 -10.58 -22.33
C LEU A 255 7.89 -10.36 -23.85
N GLY A 256 7.64 -9.13 -24.31
CA GLY A 256 7.70 -8.72 -25.70
C GLY A 256 6.48 -9.15 -26.54
N ILE A 257 5.45 -9.80 -25.92
CA ILE A 257 4.23 -10.28 -26.60
C ILE A 257 3.00 -9.68 -25.94
N GLY A 258 2.67 -10.09 -24.73
CA GLY A 258 1.58 -9.56 -23.93
C GLY A 258 2.04 -8.55 -22.91
N TYR A 259 3.32 -8.41 -22.69
CA TYR A 259 3.93 -7.39 -21.85
C TYR A 259 5.12 -6.74 -22.54
N GLN A 260 5.09 -5.44 -22.64
CA GLN A 260 6.15 -4.60 -23.18
C GLN A 260 6.52 -3.57 -22.10
N PRO A 261 7.62 -3.77 -21.37
CA PRO A 261 8.02 -2.86 -20.28
C PRO A 261 8.04 -1.39 -20.71
N GLY A 262 7.51 -0.52 -19.87
CA GLY A 262 7.37 0.92 -20.10
C GLY A 262 6.37 1.30 -21.19
N LYS A 263 5.53 0.37 -21.65
CA LYS A 263 4.58 0.64 -22.74
C LYS A 263 3.20 0.05 -22.53
N SER A 264 3.11 -1.26 -22.32
CA SER A 264 1.78 -1.91 -22.29
C SER A 264 1.79 -3.32 -21.76
N ALA A 265 0.63 -3.72 -21.21
CA ALA A 265 0.29 -5.11 -20.97
C ALA A 265 -1.07 -5.44 -21.61
N VAL A 266 -1.25 -6.69 -22.02
CA VAL A 266 -2.50 -7.17 -22.65
C VAL A 266 -2.93 -8.46 -21.96
N LEU A 267 -4.08 -8.41 -21.30
CA LEU A 267 -4.74 -9.58 -20.74
C LEU A 267 -5.86 -10.04 -21.66
N VAL A 268 -5.94 -11.34 -21.86
CA VAL A 268 -6.97 -12.02 -22.66
C VAL A 268 -7.66 -13.08 -21.80
N ARG A 269 -8.82 -13.57 -22.24
CA ARG A 269 -9.52 -14.66 -21.54
C ARG A 269 -8.63 -15.88 -21.41
N ASN A 270 -8.57 -16.45 -20.22
CA ASN A 270 -7.97 -17.76 -19.98
C ASN A 270 -8.94 -18.85 -20.51
N PRO A 271 -8.58 -19.62 -21.54
CA PRO A 271 -9.48 -20.60 -22.11
C PRO A 271 -9.77 -21.78 -21.17
N ASN A 272 -8.94 -21.98 -20.15
CA ASN A 272 -9.08 -23.07 -19.19
C ASN A 272 -9.78 -22.64 -17.89
N TRP A 273 -10.16 -21.36 -17.78
CA TRP A 273 -10.87 -20.87 -16.61
C TRP A 273 -12.28 -21.44 -16.54
N ASN A 274 -12.64 -21.95 -15.38
CA ASN A 274 -13.95 -22.54 -15.11
C ASN A 274 -14.77 -21.62 -14.17
N PRO A 275 -15.78 -20.92 -14.68
CA PRO A 275 -16.57 -19.98 -13.86
C PRO A 275 -17.32 -20.66 -12.71
N SER A 276 -17.60 -21.97 -12.78
CA SER A 276 -18.25 -22.68 -11.67
C SER A 276 -17.38 -22.87 -10.44
N THR A 277 -16.08 -22.62 -10.56
CA THR A 277 -15.10 -22.73 -9.47
C THR A 277 -14.65 -21.38 -8.92
N ASP A 278 -15.17 -20.28 -9.46
CA ASP A 278 -14.74 -18.92 -9.15
C ASP A 278 -15.93 -18.05 -8.77
N PHE A 279 -15.72 -17.10 -7.87
CA PHE A 279 -16.74 -16.12 -7.50
C PHE A 279 -16.68 -14.85 -8.38
N ARG A 280 -15.60 -14.68 -9.18
CA ARG A 280 -15.42 -13.55 -10.07
C ARG A 280 -16.31 -13.71 -11.31
N PRO A 281 -17.06 -12.65 -11.71
CA PRO A 281 -17.91 -12.70 -12.89
C PRO A 281 -17.13 -12.66 -14.21
N ALA A 282 -16.00 -11.93 -14.23
CA ALA A 282 -15.11 -11.79 -15.38
C ALA A 282 -15.84 -11.43 -16.67
N TYR A 283 -16.35 -10.21 -16.75
CA TYR A 283 -17.21 -9.79 -17.87
C TYR A 283 -16.44 -9.51 -19.18
N LEU A 284 -15.24 -8.93 -19.10
CA LEU A 284 -14.48 -8.43 -20.25
C LEU A 284 -13.88 -9.55 -21.12
N ASN A 285 -13.75 -9.31 -22.42
CA ASN A 285 -13.00 -10.21 -23.31
C ASN A 285 -11.50 -9.94 -23.29
N GLN A 286 -11.11 -8.68 -23.10
CA GLN A 286 -9.72 -8.25 -23.14
C GLN A 286 -9.53 -7.00 -22.28
N ILE A 287 -8.35 -6.86 -21.71
CA ILE A 287 -7.92 -5.68 -20.97
C ILE A 287 -6.59 -5.23 -21.58
N ASN A 288 -6.56 -3.98 -22.06
CA ASN A 288 -5.37 -3.35 -22.62
C ASN A 288 -4.86 -2.32 -21.62
N ILE A 289 -3.70 -2.57 -21.04
CA ILE A 289 -3.06 -1.66 -20.11
C ILE A 289 -2.00 -0.86 -20.88
N GLN A 290 -2.08 0.44 -20.82
CA GLN A 290 -1.09 1.37 -21.37
C GLN A 290 -0.30 1.95 -20.20
N ILE A 291 1.02 1.94 -20.30
CA ILE A 291 1.93 2.32 -19.22
C ILE A 291 2.67 3.60 -19.61
N GLY A 292 2.78 4.50 -18.66
CA GLY A 292 3.43 5.80 -18.82
C GLY A 292 2.49 6.92 -19.26
N GLY A 293 2.83 8.12 -18.90
CA GLY A 293 2.06 9.31 -19.19
C GLY A 293 2.02 10.26 -17.99
N ASP A 294 1.50 11.45 -18.21
CA ASP A 294 1.26 12.40 -17.14
C ASP A 294 -0.08 12.09 -16.47
N PRO A 295 -0.15 11.97 -15.14
CA PRO A 295 -1.38 11.59 -14.42
C PRO A 295 -2.57 12.53 -14.69
N GLU A 296 -2.35 13.85 -14.84
CA GLU A 296 -3.46 14.76 -15.16
C GLU A 296 -3.98 14.55 -16.58
N VAL A 297 -3.09 14.24 -17.53
CA VAL A 297 -3.48 13.94 -18.92
C VAL A 297 -4.26 12.62 -18.98
N ILE A 298 -3.79 11.61 -18.28
CA ILE A 298 -4.44 10.30 -18.14
C ILE A 298 -5.85 10.47 -17.57
N GLY A 299 -5.98 11.13 -16.43
CA GLY A 299 -7.29 11.32 -15.78
C GLY A 299 -8.28 12.07 -16.66
N ARG A 300 -7.86 13.13 -17.38
CA ARG A 300 -8.72 13.82 -18.35
C ARG A 300 -9.15 12.92 -19.49
N GLN A 301 -8.22 12.12 -20.03
CA GLN A 301 -8.50 11.18 -21.10
C GLN A 301 -9.53 10.12 -20.67
N VAL A 302 -9.44 9.64 -19.44
CA VAL A 302 -10.43 8.71 -18.86
C VAL A 302 -11.79 9.36 -18.71
N LEU A 303 -11.87 10.57 -18.11
CA LEU A 303 -13.14 11.26 -17.90
C LEU A 303 -13.87 11.61 -19.21
N GLU A 304 -13.14 11.93 -20.26
CA GLU A 304 -13.68 12.26 -21.59
C GLU A 304 -13.88 11.01 -22.48
N GLY A 305 -13.28 9.87 -22.11
CA GLY A 305 -13.30 8.61 -22.84
C GLY A 305 -14.60 7.83 -22.71
N SER A 306 -14.58 6.58 -23.17
CA SER A 306 -15.76 5.71 -23.11
C SER A 306 -15.57 4.39 -22.38
N ASP A 307 -14.45 3.71 -22.56
CA ASP A 307 -14.20 2.36 -22.07
C ASP A 307 -12.82 2.31 -21.37
N MET A 308 -12.54 3.32 -20.53
CA MET A 308 -11.25 3.53 -19.91
C MET A 308 -11.37 3.66 -18.40
N VAL A 309 -10.30 3.27 -17.70
CA VAL A 309 -10.08 3.53 -16.28
C VAL A 309 -8.65 4.00 -16.08
N GLU A 310 -8.43 4.84 -15.07
CA GLU A 310 -7.13 5.09 -14.47
C GLU A 310 -6.99 4.13 -13.30
N ASN A 311 -5.89 3.43 -13.24
CA ASN A 311 -5.73 2.34 -12.29
C ASN A 311 -4.83 2.69 -11.10
N GLU A 312 -4.36 3.86 -11.01
CA GLU A 312 -3.65 4.36 -9.84
C GLU A 312 -4.46 5.50 -9.23
N GLU A 313 -4.02 6.00 -8.10
CA GLU A 313 -4.66 7.14 -7.46
C GLU A 313 -4.71 8.33 -8.43
N ALA A 314 -5.91 8.74 -8.80
CA ALA A 314 -6.11 9.85 -9.73
C ALA A 314 -5.49 11.15 -9.19
N ALA A 315 -4.81 11.91 -10.05
CA ALA A 315 -4.19 13.17 -9.67
C ALA A 315 -5.20 14.12 -9.03
N GLN A 316 -4.80 14.84 -7.99
CA GLN A 316 -5.67 15.71 -7.21
C GLN A 316 -6.50 16.70 -8.06
N PRO A 317 -5.96 17.38 -9.11
CA PRO A 317 -6.77 18.23 -9.98
C PRO A 317 -7.84 17.44 -10.75
N ILE A 318 -7.60 16.17 -11.03
CA ILE A 318 -8.55 15.28 -11.71
C ILE A 318 -9.66 14.86 -10.76
N VAL A 319 -9.32 14.49 -9.52
CA VAL A 319 -10.32 14.20 -8.47
C VAL A 319 -11.25 15.39 -8.26
N GLN A 320 -10.70 16.60 -8.17
CA GLN A 320 -11.49 17.82 -8.05
C GLN A 320 -12.38 18.06 -9.28
N LEU A 321 -11.83 17.93 -10.48
CA LEU A 321 -12.57 18.05 -11.73
C LEU A 321 -13.71 17.02 -11.82
N ALA A 322 -13.43 15.78 -11.47
CA ALA A 322 -14.43 14.72 -11.46
C ALA A 322 -15.53 14.99 -10.43
N TYR A 323 -15.16 15.43 -9.23
CA TYR A 323 -16.11 15.80 -8.18
C TYR A 323 -17.07 16.91 -8.61
N GLU A 324 -16.59 17.93 -9.32
CA GLU A 324 -17.37 19.10 -9.74
C GLU A 324 -18.21 18.85 -11.00
N HIS A 325 -17.68 18.08 -11.97
CA HIS A 325 -18.25 18.02 -13.32
C HIS A 325 -18.54 16.61 -13.85
N PHE A 326 -17.89 15.56 -13.28
CA PHE A 326 -18.00 14.18 -13.76
C PHE A 326 -18.33 13.21 -12.61
N ARG A 327 -19.13 13.64 -11.66
CA ARG A 327 -19.38 12.94 -10.42
C ARG A 327 -19.77 11.46 -10.53
N PRO A 328 -20.58 11.03 -11.53
CA PRO A 328 -20.86 9.61 -11.74
C PRO A 328 -19.67 8.77 -12.24
N GLN A 329 -18.55 9.41 -12.53
CA GLN A 329 -17.32 8.78 -13.00
C GLN A 329 -16.20 8.82 -11.94
N LEU A 330 -16.51 9.27 -10.71
CA LEU A 330 -15.60 9.30 -9.57
C LEU A 330 -16.09 8.31 -8.52
N GLU A 331 -15.25 7.36 -8.23
CA GLU A 331 -15.37 6.47 -7.08
C GLU A 331 -14.32 6.81 -6.04
N ILE A 332 -14.67 6.77 -4.76
CA ILE A 332 -13.72 6.91 -3.67
C ILE A 332 -13.93 5.74 -2.72
N SER A 333 -13.01 4.78 -2.78
CA SER A 333 -13.01 3.63 -1.90
C SER A 333 -12.29 3.95 -0.58
N PRO A 334 -12.74 3.41 0.55
CA PRO A 334 -12.03 3.54 1.82
C PRO A 334 -10.78 2.64 1.84
N GLY A 335 -9.83 2.91 2.75
CA GLY A 335 -8.84 1.93 3.16
C GLY A 335 -7.58 1.82 2.32
N ALA A 336 -7.16 2.88 1.64
CA ALA A 336 -5.88 2.87 0.90
C ALA A 336 -4.62 2.92 1.79
N GLY A 337 -4.77 2.77 3.12
CA GLY A 337 -3.64 2.66 4.04
C GLY A 337 -3.33 3.93 4.84
N ILE A 338 -2.10 3.99 5.33
CA ILE A 338 -1.59 5.09 6.15
C ILE A 338 -0.32 5.65 5.53
N ASN A 339 -0.19 6.99 5.53
CA ASN A 339 1.06 7.69 5.29
C ASN A 339 1.64 8.25 6.58
N TYR A 340 2.93 8.07 6.74
CA TYR A 340 3.65 8.55 7.90
C TYR A 340 5.06 9.02 7.54
N ILE A 341 5.65 9.82 8.42
CA ILE A 341 7.04 10.23 8.33
C ILE A 341 7.85 9.27 9.19
N ALA A 342 8.73 8.50 8.57
CA ALA A 342 9.69 7.69 9.30
C ALA A 342 10.88 8.55 9.73
N VAL A 343 11.32 8.36 10.97
CA VAL A 343 12.49 9.03 11.55
C VAL A 343 13.41 8.00 12.19
N ASP A 344 14.72 8.16 12.08
CA ASP A 344 15.67 7.20 12.64
C ASP A 344 15.61 7.19 14.17
N ASN A 345 14.98 6.17 14.76
CA ASN A 345 14.83 6.01 16.20
C ASN A 345 16.13 5.57 16.89
N LYS A 346 17.10 5.08 16.15
CA LYS A 346 18.31 4.44 16.67
C LYS A 346 19.46 5.41 16.85
N GLN A 347 19.54 6.41 15.97
CA GLN A 347 20.68 7.30 15.89
C GLN A 347 20.29 8.78 15.79
N GLY A 348 21.27 9.66 15.97
CA GLY A 348 21.11 11.09 15.77
C GLY A 348 20.11 11.74 16.74
N PRO A 349 19.57 12.90 16.38
CA PRO A 349 18.68 13.63 17.28
C PRO A 349 17.33 12.95 17.49
N PHE A 350 16.86 12.16 16.52
CA PHE A 350 15.58 11.46 16.61
C PHE A 350 15.63 10.20 17.48
N ALA A 351 16.81 9.74 17.93
CA ALA A 351 16.90 8.74 19.00
C ALA A 351 16.27 9.25 20.31
N ASN A 352 16.20 10.58 20.50
CA ASN A 352 15.53 11.19 21.64
C ASN A 352 14.03 11.36 21.37
N VAL A 353 13.20 10.71 22.18
CA VAL A 353 11.74 10.73 22.06
C VAL A 353 11.15 12.15 22.12
N ASP A 354 11.72 13.05 22.91
CA ASP A 354 11.22 14.42 23.04
C ASP A 354 11.53 15.25 21.78
N VAL A 355 12.60 14.92 21.04
CA VAL A 355 12.86 15.51 19.71
C VAL A 355 11.80 15.05 18.72
N ARG A 356 11.43 13.76 18.72
CA ARG A 356 10.36 13.24 17.85
C ARG A 356 9.02 13.87 18.18
N LYS A 357 8.67 13.99 19.48
CA LYS A 357 7.44 14.69 19.93
C LYS A 357 7.42 16.17 19.52
N ALA A 358 8.57 16.83 19.58
CA ALA A 358 8.69 18.22 19.13
C ALA A 358 8.44 18.34 17.62
N PHE A 359 8.99 17.43 16.84
CA PHE A 359 8.78 17.40 15.39
C PHE A 359 7.31 17.15 15.05
N TRP A 360 6.67 16.15 15.69
CA TRP A 360 5.25 15.89 15.52
C TRP A 360 4.40 17.13 15.85
N ALA A 361 4.64 17.76 17.01
CA ALA A 361 3.90 18.93 17.44
C ALA A 361 4.02 20.12 16.49
N ALA A 362 5.15 20.27 15.79
CA ALA A 362 5.38 21.37 14.85
C ALA A 362 4.79 21.16 13.47
N LEU A 363 4.45 19.92 13.11
CA LEU A 363 4.08 19.54 11.77
C LEU A 363 2.64 19.97 11.44
N ASP A 364 2.47 20.67 10.33
CA ASP A 364 1.15 20.98 9.76
C ASP A 364 0.65 19.79 8.91
N ARG A 365 -0.06 18.85 9.56
CA ARG A 365 -0.64 17.67 8.92
C ARG A 365 -1.85 18.01 8.04
N VAL A 366 -2.50 19.13 8.30
CA VAL A 366 -3.59 19.62 7.44
C VAL A 366 -3.02 20.10 6.10
N ALA A 367 -1.83 20.74 6.12
CA ALA A 367 -1.16 21.13 4.86
C ALA A 367 -0.74 19.90 4.06
N LEU A 368 -0.20 18.85 4.71
CA LEU A 368 0.13 17.58 4.07
C LEU A 368 -1.12 16.93 3.45
N ASN A 369 -2.22 16.85 4.21
CA ASN A 369 -3.48 16.32 3.68
C ASN A 369 -4.00 17.12 2.48
N LYS A 370 -3.90 18.46 2.50
CA LYS A 370 -4.30 19.29 1.37
C LYS A 370 -3.45 19.02 0.12
N ALA A 371 -2.16 18.80 0.28
CA ALA A 371 -1.27 18.43 -0.82
C ALA A 371 -1.69 17.11 -1.49
N ARG A 372 -2.27 16.19 -0.70
CA ARG A 372 -2.77 14.89 -1.15
C ARG A 372 -4.22 14.92 -1.66
N GLY A 373 -4.89 16.06 -1.72
CA GLY A 373 -6.27 16.17 -2.21
C GLY A 373 -7.31 16.53 -1.14
N GLY A 374 -6.88 16.67 0.11
CA GLY A 374 -7.72 17.14 1.22
C GLY A 374 -8.75 16.10 1.68
N GLU A 375 -9.78 16.60 2.36
CA GLU A 375 -10.79 15.79 3.06
C GLU A 375 -11.56 14.83 2.17
N LEU A 376 -11.58 15.09 0.88
CA LEU A 376 -12.25 14.24 -0.09
C LEU A 376 -11.57 12.85 -0.15
N VAL A 377 -10.25 12.82 -0.14
CA VAL A 377 -9.45 11.60 -0.39
C VAL A 377 -8.57 11.18 0.77
N THR A 378 -8.46 11.99 1.84
CA THR A 378 -7.63 11.65 3.00
C THR A 378 -8.23 12.18 4.29
N ASN A 379 -7.91 11.55 5.42
CA ASN A 379 -8.17 12.08 6.75
C ASN A 379 -6.84 12.31 7.48
N VAL A 380 -6.79 13.32 8.37
CA VAL A 380 -5.60 13.52 9.21
C VAL A 380 -5.42 12.34 10.14
N ALA A 381 -4.32 11.62 9.97
CA ALA A 381 -4.00 10.49 10.84
C ALA A 381 -3.54 10.94 12.23
N THR A 382 -4.03 10.27 13.26
CA THR A 382 -3.74 10.53 14.67
C THR A 382 -3.05 9.37 15.37
N HIS A 383 -3.03 8.20 14.74
CA HIS A 383 -2.37 6.96 15.15
C HIS A 383 -2.18 6.06 13.91
N TYR A 384 -1.63 4.85 14.08
CA TYR A 384 -1.21 4.04 12.94
C TYR A 384 -2.31 3.13 12.37
N ILE A 385 -3.16 2.54 13.20
CA ILE A 385 -4.29 1.75 12.72
C ILE A 385 -5.29 2.68 12.02
N TYR A 386 -5.56 2.46 10.74
CA TYR A 386 -6.47 3.30 9.96
C TYR A 386 -7.94 2.82 10.05
N PRO A 387 -8.92 3.63 9.62
CA PRO A 387 -10.35 3.44 9.97
C PRO A 387 -10.94 2.06 9.72
N GLU A 388 -10.51 1.38 8.66
CA GLU A 388 -11.08 0.11 8.20
C GLU A 388 -10.52 -1.10 8.96
N ILE A 389 -9.42 -0.92 9.68
CA ILE A 389 -8.75 -2.01 10.40
C ILE A 389 -9.36 -2.20 11.79
N PRO A 390 -9.64 -3.45 12.22
CA PRO A 390 -10.11 -3.74 13.57
C PRO A 390 -9.20 -3.16 14.64
N GLY A 391 -9.76 -2.49 15.63
CA GLY A 391 -8.98 -1.82 16.68
C GLY A 391 -8.87 -0.31 16.51
N PHE A 392 -9.25 0.26 15.36
CA PHE A 392 -9.19 1.69 15.11
C PHE A 392 -9.85 2.54 16.22
N ALA A 393 -11.10 2.25 16.58
CA ALA A 393 -11.80 2.99 17.63
C ALA A 393 -11.12 2.84 19.00
N GLN A 394 -10.59 1.64 19.31
CA GLN A 394 -9.89 1.37 20.55
C GLN A 394 -8.50 2.05 20.60
N ALA A 395 -7.85 2.25 19.45
CA ALA A 395 -6.58 2.96 19.36
C ALA A 395 -6.72 4.48 19.59
N GLY A 396 -7.90 5.02 19.40
CA GLY A 396 -8.20 6.44 19.60
C GLY A 396 -9.20 6.99 18.58
N GLY A 397 -9.46 6.26 17.51
CA GLY A 397 -10.33 6.71 16.42
C GLY A 397 -9.86 8.04 15.83
N LEU A 398 -10.74 8.80 15.24
CA LEU A 398 -10.41 10.09 14.62
C LEU A 398 -9.80 11.12 15.58
N LYS A 399 -10.04 11.00 16.90
CA LYS A 399 -9.49 11.93 17.90
C LYS A 399 -8.07 11.61 18.34
N GLY A 400 -7.63 10.38 18.13
CA GLY A 400 -6.34 9.88 18.58
C GLY A 400 -6.27 9.57 20.09
N PRO A 401 -5.11 9.11 20.54
CA PRO A 401 -4.90 8.60 21.92
C PRO A 401 -4.77 9.68 23.00
N GLY A 402 -5.03 10.95 22.73
CA GLY A 402 -5.06 12.03 23.72
C GLY A 402 -3.69 12.45 24.25
N VAL A 403 -2.72 12.68 23.37
CA VAL A 403 -1.39 13.21 23.67
C VAL A 403 -1.22 14.61 23.10
N ASP A 404 -0.70 15.55 23.88
CA ASP A 404 -0.71 16.98 23.55
C ASP A 404 0.06 17.37 22.27
N TYR A 405 1.09 16.62 21.89
CA TYR A 405 1.81 16.85 20.64
C TYR A 405 1.04 16.39 19.39
N ASN A 406 -0.05 15.66 19.56
CA ASN A 406 -0.94 15.20 18.49
C ASN A 406 -2.22 16.07 18.35
N ASP A 407 -2.54 16.89 19.36
CA ASP A 407 -3.80 17.64 19.43
C ASP A 407 -3.88 18.83 18.43
N TYR A 408 -2.78 19.15 17.79
CA TYR A 408 -2.68 20.32 16.90
C TYR A 408 -2.40 19.88 15.46
N PRO A 409 -3.41 19.59 14.66
CA PRO A 409 -3.20 19.10 13.29
C PRO A 409 -2.56 20.14 12.35
N THR A 410 -2.67 21.43 12.65
CA THR A 410 -2.01 22.53 11.91
C THR A 410 -0.63 22.90 12.47
N GLY A 411 -0.12 22.09 13.40
CA GLY A 411 1.15 22.35 14.07
C GLY A 411 1.05 23.37 15.22
N ASN A 412 1.91 23.19 16.23
CA ASN A 412 2.01 24.11 17.37
C ASN A 412 3.48 24.26 17.82
N MET A 413 4.09 25.37 17.41
CA MET A 413 5.49 25.65 17.75
C MET A 413 5.75 25.87 19.26
N ALA A 414 4.73 26.25 20.05
CA ALA A 414 4.91 26.39 21.50
C ALA A 414 4.99 25.02 22.19
N VAL A 415 4.19 24.04 21.76
CA VAL A 415 4.29 22.65 22.21
C VAL A 415 5.59 22.02 21.72
N ALA A 416 5.98 22.25 20.48
CA ALA A 416 7.26 21.79 19.95
C ALA A 416 8.45 22.33 20.76
N ALA A 417 8.44 23.63 21.08
CA ALA A 417 9.48 24.25 21.93
C ALA A 417 9.49 23.69 23.35
N LYS A 418 8.34 23.30 23.91
CA LYS A 418 8.27 22.59 25.21
C LYS A 418 9.07 21.28 25.13
N TYR A 419 8.84 20.46 24.13
CA TYR A 419 9.51 19.17 23.96
C TYR A 419 11.00 19.34 23.63
N LEU A 420 11.40 20.34 22.84
CA LEU A 420 12.82 20.62 22.61
C LEU A 420 13.54 21.03 23.91
N ARG A 421 12.88 21.77 24.80
CA ARG A 421 13.46 22.03 26.13
C ARG A 421 13.64 20.76 26.95
N LEU A 422 12.68 19.84 26.93
CA LEU A 422 12.80 18.52 27.57
C LEU A 422 13.93 17.69 26.96
N ALA A 423 14.12 17.80 25.65
CA ALA A 423 15.22 17.16 24.94
C ALA A 423 16.61 17.77 25.20
N GLY A 424 16.72 18.82 26.07
CA GLY A 424 17.99 19.44 26.40
C GLY A 424 18.36 20.67 25.56
N TYR A 425 17.40 21.28 24.87
CA TYR A 425 17.56 22.52 24.10
C TYR A 425 16.83 23.69 24.80
N PRO A 426 17.47 24.40 25.74
CA PRO A 426 16.80 25.38 26.65
C PRO A 426 16.08 26.51 25.92
N GLY A 427 16.56 26.89 24.72
CA GLY A 427 15.93 27.90 23.88
C GLY A 427 14.64 27.43 23.19
N GLY A 428 14.24 26.16 23.38
CA GLY A 428 13.08 25.58 22.71
C GLY A 428 13.25 25.43 21.19
N ARG A 429 14.51 25.35 20.76
CA ARG A 429 14.91 25.24 19.36
C ARG A 429 16.10 24.30 19.26
N TYR A 430 16.15 23.45 18.23
CA TYR A 430 17.29 22.56 18.02
C TYR A 430 18.56 23.35 17.69
N THR A 431 19.65 23.05 18.40
CA THR A 431 20.96 23.70 18.23
C THR A 431 22.08 22.67 18.05
N GLY A 432 21.73 21.41 17.80
CA GLY A 432 22.71 20.36 17.55
C GLY A 432 23.50 20.56 16.26
N ALA A 433 24.68 19.94 16.18
CA ALA A 433 25.60 20.11 15.07
C ALA A 433 25.25 19.23 13.84
N LYS A 434 24.50 18.12 14.05
CA LYS A 434 24.19 17.16 12.97
C LYS A 434 23.33 17.81 11.88
N THR A 435 23.72 17.63 10.63
CA THR A 435 22.89 17.93 9.47
C THR A 435 21.99 16.71 9.19
N ILE A 436 20.68 16.92 9.13
CA ILE A 436 19.67 15.87 8.94
C ILE A 436 19.61 15.50 7.47
N GLN A 437 19.76 14.21 7.19
CA GLN A 437 19.61 13.64 5.86
C GLN A 437 18.12 13.33 5.61
N ILE A 438 17.53 13.97 4.61
CA ILE A 438 16.13 13.79 4.21
C ILE A 438 16.12 13.30 2.77
N VAL A 439 15.53 12.14 2.53
CA VAL A 439 15.33 11.59 1.20
C VAL A 439 13.84 11.36 0.97
N GLY A 440 13.26 12.13 0.05
CA GLY A 440 11.87 12.00 -0.36
C GLY A 440 11.73 11.51 -1.79
N ALA A 441 10.51 11.15 -2.17
CA ALA A 441 10.19 10.73 -3.52
C ALA A 441 9.88 11.94 -4.42
N THR A 442 10.23 11.82 -5.71
CA THR A 442 9.77 12.72 -6.76
C THR A 442 8.29 12.47 -7.08
N GLY A 443 7.65 13.43 -7.72
CA GLY A 443 6.22 13.35 -8.04
C GLY A 443 5.33 13.90 -6.93
N SER A 444 4.20 14.46 -7.33
CA SER A 444 3.16 14.93 -6.40
C SER A 444 2.27 13.71 -6.02
N PRO A 445 1.81 13.62 -4.77
CA PRO A 445 1.96 14.58 -3.65
C PRO A 445 3.28 14.41 -2.86
N ASN A 446 4.03 13.34 -3.03
CA ASN A 446 5.17 12.96 -2.18
C ASN A 446 6.28 14.03 -2.13
N SER A 447 6.57 14.68 -3.26
CA SER A 447 7.56 15.77 -3.30
C SER A 447 7.12 16.98 -2.47
N THR A 448 5.84 17.33 -2.52
CA THR A 448 5.26 18.41 -1.71
C THR A 448 5.29 18.07 -0.23
N ASP A 449 4.95 16.85 0.14
CA ASP A 449 5.06 16.35 1.52
C ASP A 449 6.49 16.48 2.03
N ALA A 450 7.47 16.04 1.23
CA ALA A 450 8.88 16.12 1.58
C ALA A 450 9.37 17.57 1.78
N GLU A 451 8.90 18.51 0.96
CA GLU A 451 9.23 19.94 1.11
C GLU A 451 8.63 20.53 2.40
N LEU A 452 7.36 20.23 2.71
CA LEU A 452 6.71 20.66 3.95
C LEU A 452 7.42 20.12 5.20
N VAL A 453 7.80 18.86 5.17
CA VAL A 453 8.59 18.21 6.22
C VAL A 453 9.95 18.89 6.40
N ASN A 454 10.69 19.11 5.32
CA ASN A 454 11.98 19.81 5.34
C ASN A 454 11.85 21.24 5.89
N GLN A 455 10.81 21.98 5.48
CA GLN A 455 10.57 23.32 6.01
C GLN A 455 10.25 23.31 7.51
N THR A 456 9.45 22.35 7.98
CA THR A 456 9.14 22.19 9.40
C THR A 456 10.40 21.94 10.23
N LEU A 457 11.30 21.08 9.77
CA LEU A 457 12.58 20.82 10.43
C LEU A 457 13.48 22.06 10.49
N LYS A 458 13.55 22.84 9.41
CA LYS A 458 14.27 24.12 9.39
C LYS A 458 13.68 25.13 10.40
N ASN A 459 12.34 25.18 10.51
CA ASN A 459 11.66 26.03 11.48
C ASN A 459 11.98 25.65 12.93
N LEU A 460 12.16 24.35 13.21
CA LEU A 460 12.60 23.83 14.51
C LEU A 460 14.11 24.11 14.80
N GLY A 461 14.88 24.53 13.80
CA GLY A 461 16.31 24.87 13.94
C GLY A 461 17.27 23.82 13.41
N PHE A 462 16.78 22.77 12.78
CA PHE A 462 17.66 21.77 12.17
C PHE A 462 18.35 22.32 10.91
N LYS A 463 19.58 21.88 10.69
CA LYS A 463 20.24 21.97 9.39
C LYS A 463 19.86 20.72 8.62
N THR A 464 19.47 20.86 7.36
CA THR A 464 19.00 19.75 6.53
C THR A 464 19.80 19.62 5.24
N HIS A 465 20.07 18.38 4.84
CA HIS A 465 20.44 18.01 3.48
C HIS A 465 19.24 17.27 2.89
N PHE A 466 18.62 17.86 1.88
CA PHE A 466 17.35 17.44 1.32
C PHE A 466 17.54 17.02 -0.14
N SER A 467 17.07 15.83 -0.49
CA SER A 467 17.07 15.30 -1.85
C SER A 467 15.76 14.62 -2.17
N LEU A 468 15.37 14.66 -3.44
CA LEU A 468 14.27 13.91 -4.01
C LEU A 468 14.85 12.91 -5.02
N VAL A 469 14.35 11.70 -4.96
CA VAL A 469 14.70 10.60 -5.87
C VAL A 469 13.42 9.92 -6.36
N GLU A 470 13.52 9.08 -7.35
CA GLU A 470 12.41 8.26 -7.81
C GLU A 470 11.92 7.32 -6.67
N THR A 471 10.60 7.03 -6.60
CA THR A 471 9.95 6.36 -5.46
C THR A 471 10.58 5.00 -5.14
N ALA A 472 10.75 4.13 -6.14
CA ALA A 472 11.37 2.82 -5.93
C ALA A 472 12.83 2.95 -5.44
N THR A 473 13.55 3.96 -5.91
CA THR A 473 14.93 4.27 -5.43
C THR A 473 14.93 4.75 -3.98
N MET A 474 13.94 5.57 -3.57
CA MET A 474 13.80 6.02 -2.17
C MET A 474 13.69 4.80 -1.25
N TYR A 475 12.83 3.86 -1.58
CA TYR A 475 12.63 2.66 -0.76
C TYR A 475 13.84 1.70 -0.83
N SER A 476 14.28 1.33 -2.03
CA SER A 476 15.24 0.23 -2.21
C SER A 476 16.69 0.59 -1.91
N LYS A 477 17.08 1.89 -2.03
CA LYS A 477 18.47 2.32 -1.87
C LYS A 477 18.72 3.27 -0.70
N PHE A 478 17.69 3.84 -0.11
CA PHE A 478 17.83 4.81 0.97
C PHE A 478 17.05 4.40 2.21
N CYS A 479 15.74 4.59 2.24
CA CYS A 479 14.90 4.37 3.43
C CYS A 479 14.90 2.91 3.89
N GLY A 480 14.91 1.96 2.97
CA GLY A 480 14.97 0.53 3.24
C GLY A 480 16.40 -0.03 3.44
N VAL A 481 17.41 0.82 3.58
CA VAL A 481 18.82 0.42 3.79
C VAL A 481 19.40 1.13 5.01
N PRO A 482 19.34 0.53 6.22
CA PRO A 482 19.82 1.17 7.46
C PRO A 482 21.26 1.70 7.39
N ALA A 483 22.12 1.09 6.59
CA ALA A 483 23.52 1.51 6.41
C ALA A 483 23.65 2.90 5.75
N GLU A 484 22.65 3.38 5.01
CA GLU A 484 22.63 4.71 4.40
C GLU A 484 22.39 5.85 5.38
N GLN A 485 21.99 5.52 6.62
CA GLN A 485 21.83 6.47 7.74
C GLN A 485 20.92 7.67 7.39
N ILE A 486 19.81 7.42 6.72
CA ILE A 486 18.80 8.44 6.43
C ILE A 486 18.08 8.79 7.74
N ASP A 487 18.07 10.07 8.08
CA ASP A 487 17.44 10.54 9.32
C ASP A 487 15.92 10.65 9.20
N VAL A 488 15.41 11.00 8.00
CA VAL A 488 13.99 11.22 7.74
C VAL A 488 13.60 10.75 6.34
N CYS A 489 12.61 9.88 6.29
CA CYS A 489 11.86 9.50 5.08
C CYS A 489 10.48 10.15 5.18
N PRO A 490 10.22 11.24 4.45
CA PRO A 490 9.13 12.19 4.75
C PRO A 490 7.73 11.73 4.35
N SER A 491 7.61 10.76 3.45
CA SER A 491 6.34 10.27 2.95
C SER A 491 6.48 8.80 2.61
N VAL A 492 6.28 7.94 3.61
CA VAL A 492 6.24 6.49 3.43
C VAL A 492 4.83 6.01 3.68
N GLY A 493 4.33 5.13 2.80
CA GLY A 493 3.01 4.53 2.90
C GLY A 493 3.07 3.11 3.45
N TRP A 494 1.97 2.66 4.06
CA TRP A 494 1.78 1.29 4.45
C TRP A 494 0.31 0.88 4.27
N VAL A 495 0.09 -0.18 3.54
CA VAL A 495 -1.22 -0.83 3.37
C VAL A 495 -1.16 -2.18 4.09
N ALA A 496 -2.22 -2.55 4.79
CA ALA A 496 -2.25 -3.83 5.49
C ALA A 496 -2.29 -4.99 4.50
N ASP A 497 -1.46 -5.99 4.72
CA ASP A 497 -1.40 -7.19 3.87
C ASP A 497 -2.63 -8.09 4.03
N PHE A 498 -3.34 -7.95 5.15
CA PHE A 498 -4.61 -8.63 5.48
C PHE A 498 -5.36 -7.87 6.57
N GLY A 499 -6.65 -8.17 6.76
CA GLY A 499 -7.56 -7.43 7.64
C GLY A 499 -7.34 -7.63 9.15
N ASP A 500 -6.10 -7.65 9.62
CA ASP A 500 -5.72 -7.74 11.03
C ASP A 500 -4.79 -6.56 11.40
N PRO A 501 -4.96 -5.92 12.56
CA PRO A 501 -4.12 -4.80 12.98
C PRO A 501 -2.63 -5.15 13.12
N GLN A 502 -2.28 -6.43 13.23
CA GLN A 502 -0.90 -6.88 13.15
C GLN A 502 -0.25 -6.46 11.84
N ALA A 503 -0.92 -6.65 10.70
CA ALA A 503 -0.40 -6.30 9.38
C ALA A 503 -0.09 -4.80 9.23
N VAL A 504 -0.66 -3.95 10.10
CA VAL A 504 -0.37 -2.50 10.12
C VAL A 504 0.81 -2.18 11.02
N LEU A 505 0.99 -2.88 12.14
CA LEU A 505 1.91 -2.45 13.21
C LEU A 505 3.18 -3.29 13.31
N ASP A 506 3.09 -4.59 13.03
CA ASP A 506 4.19 -5.50 13.31
C ASP A 506 5.36 -5.27 12.35
N VAL A 507 5.15 -5.43 11.06
CA VAL A 507 6.22 -5.33 10.07
C VAL A 507 6.92 -3.96 10.06
N PRO A 508 6.22 -2.79 10.11
CA PRO A 508 6.90 -1.50 10.07
C PRO A 508 7.49 -1.01 11.40
N PHE A 509 7.10 -1.60 12.55
CA PHE A 509 7.47 -1.04 13.86
C PHE A 509 8.03 -2.05 14.88
N ASN A 510 8.21 -3.31 14.52
CA ASN A 510 8.84 -4.33 15.35
C ASN A 510 10.34 -4.45 15.00
N GLY A 511 11.20 -4.43 16.04
CA GLY A 511 12.64 -4.55 15.87
C GLY A 511 13.11 -5.85 15.22
N GLU A 512 12.31 -6.93 15.30
CA GLU A 512 12.60 -8.21 14.67
C GLU A 512 12.61 -8.15 13.12
N HIS A 513 11.96 -7.14 12.53
CA HIS A 513 11.87 -6.96 11.08
C HIS A 513 12.90 -5.96 10.52
N ILE A 514 13.90 -5.55 11.32
CA ILE A 514 14.98 -4.71 10.82
C ILE A 514 15.95 -5.55 9.99
N GLU A 515 15.95 -5.31 8.69
CA GLU A 515 16.79 -6.02 7.73
C GLU A 515 17.91 -5.12 7.17
N PRO A 516 19.05 -5.69 6.74
CA PRO A 516 20.15 -4.91 6.16
C PRO A 516 19.80 -4.20 4.85
N SER A 517 18.85 -4.74 4.08
CA SER A 517 18.33 -4.19 2.83
C SER A 517 16.90 -4.67 2.62
N GLY A 518 16.09 -3.88 1.92
CA GLY A 518 14.65 -4.17 1.82
C GLY A 518 13.94 -4.07 3.17
N ASN A 519 14.50 -3.28 4.09
CA ASN A 519 14.02 -3.11 5.44
C ASN A 519 12.66 -2.39 5.47
N PRO A 520 11.56 -3.02 5.90
CA PRO A 520 10.25 -2.37 5.97
C PRO A 520 10.11 -1.47 7.20
N ASN A 521 10.94 -1.64 8.21
CA ASN A 521 11.00 -0.79 9.41
C ASN A 521 11.90 0.43 9.15
N TYR A 522 11.40 1.36 8.31
CA TYR A 522 12.15 2.52 7.84
C TYR A 522 12.66 3.43 8.96
N GLY A 523 11.98 3.42 10.11
CA GLY A 523 12.37 4.20 11.31
C GLY A 523 13.37 3.48 12.20
N GLN A 524 13.79 2.26 11.87
CA GLN A 524 14.62 1.40 12.72
C GLN A 524 14.09 1.34 14.17
N VAL A 525 12.76 1.19 14.30
CA VAL A 525 12.07 1.10 15.58
C VAL A 525 12.43 -0.24 16.24
N ASP A 526 13.08 -0.16 17.40
CA ASP A 526 13.49 -1.32 18.19
C ASP A 526 13.19 -0.98 19.67
N GLN A 527 12.01 -1.39 20.12
CA GLN A 527 11.47 -1.09 21.44
C GLN A 527 11.14 -2.40 22.16
N PRO A 528 12.11 -3.04 22.84
CA PRO A 528 11.96 -4.42 23.35
C PRO A 528 10.71 -4.68 24.19
N GLN A 529 10.20 -3.64 24.91
CA GLN A 529 8.98 -3.77 25.70
C GLN A 529 7.71 -3.78 24.85
N ILE A 530 7.72 -3.07 23.72
CA ILE A 530 6.60 -3.04 22.75
C ILE A 530 6.68 -4.28 21.90
N ASP A 531 7.86 -4.66 21.42
CA ASP A 531 8.12 -5.85 20.60
C ASP A 531 7.65 -7.13 21.33
N ALA A 532 7.95 -7.25 22.64
CA ALA A 532 7.43 -8.35 23.47
C ALA A 532 5.89 -8.37 23.59
N LYS A 533 5.21 -7.21 23.50
CA LYS A 533 3.75 -7.13 23.47
C LYS A 533 3.21 -7.50 22.10
N MET A 534 3.89 -7.13 21.01
CA MET A 534 3.57 -7.57 19.66
C MET A 534 3.63 -9.09 19.58
N ALA A 535 4.75 -9.70 20.00
CA ALA A 535 4.90 -11.16 20.07
C ALA A 535 3.80 -11.86 20.92
N SER A 536 3.35 -11.20 22.01
CA SER A 536 2.26 -11.72 22.83
C SER A 536 0.88 -11.56 22.15
N ALA A 537 0.66 -10.46 21.43
CA ALA A 537 -0.59 -10.18 20.73
C ALA A 537 -0.78 -11.11 19.51
N GLU A 538 0.29 -11.49 18.84
CA GLU A 538 0.27 -12.49 17.76
C GLU A 538 -0.33 -13.85 18.21
N LEU A 539 -0.11 -14.20 19.46
CA LEU A 539 -0.61 -15.46 20.03
C LEU A 539 -2.09 -15.40 20.44
N LEU A 540 -2.76 -14.27 20.33
CA LEU A 540 -4.17 -14.15 20.67
C LEU A 540 -5.06 -14.76 19.57
N VAL A 541 -6.19 -15.31 19.99
CA VAL A 541 -7.20 -15.91 19.11
C VAL A 541 -8.46 -15.04 19.12
N GLY A 542 -9.02 -14.87 17.94
CA GLY A 542 -10.23 -14.11 17.71
C GLY A 542 -10.03 -12.60 17.61
N MET A 543 -10.62 -12.01 16.59
CA MET A 543 -10.44 -10.61 16.23
C MET A 543 -10.73 -9.62 17.38
N PRO A 544 -11.75 -9.77 18.25
CA PRO A 544 -11.95 -8.83 19.33
C PRO A 544 -10.79 -8.73 20.32
N ALA A 545 -10.15 -9.86 20.66
CA ALA A 545 -8.99 -9.87 21.56
C ALA A 545 -7.74 -9.30 20.89
N ARG A 546 -7.51 -9.67 19.63
CA ARG A 546 -6.40 -9.16 18.81
C ARG A 546 -6.54 -7.64 18.63
N ALA A 547 -7.69 -7.17 18.17
CA ALA A 547 -7.98 -5.75 18.00
C ALA A 547 -7.72 -4.92 19.25
N ALA A 548 -8.15 -5.40 20.42
CA ALA A 548 -7.93 -4.72 21.69
C ALA A 548 -6.44 -4.67 22.10
N ALA A 549 -5.69 -5.74 21.86
CA ALA A 549 -4.27 -5.82 22.18
C ALA A 549 -3.44 -4.90 21.25
N TRP A 550 -3.65 -5.02 19.94
CA TRP A 550 -2.95 -4.21 18.96
C TRP A 550 -3.29 -2.73 19.04
N ALA A 551 -4.55 -2.37 19.36
CA ALA A 551 -4.92 -0.99 19.64
C ALA A 551 -4.20 -0.40 20.86
N LYS A 552 -3.87 -1.22 21.87
CA LYS A 552 -3.04 -0.79 22.99
C LYS A 552 -1.60 -0.57 22.56
N ILE A 553 -1.08 -1.45 21.71
CA ILE A 553 0.28 -1.32 21.14
C ILE A 553 0.37 -0.05 20.30
N ASP A 554 -0.61 0.24 19.46
CA ASP A 554 -0.68 1.47 18.67
C ASP A 554 -0.57 2.72 19.55
N ARG A 555 -1.37 2.80 20.63
CA ARG A 555 -1.25 3.91 21.60
C ARG A 555 0.13 4.03 22.22
N GLU A 556 0.81 2.91 22.48
CA GLU A 556 2.17 2.93 23.04
C GLU A 556 3.21 3.40 22.00
N LEU A 557 3.08 2.98 20.73
CA LEU A 557 3.90 3.48 19.62
C LEU A 557 3.71 4.99 19.43
N VAL A 558 2.45 5.46 19.47
CA VAL A 558 2.16 6.91 19.47
C VAL A 558 2.82 7.58 20.66
N ALA A 559 2.71 7.05 21.89
CA ALA A 559 3.30 7.64 23.08
C ALA A 559 4.84 7.76 22.99
N GLN A 560 5.48 6.87 22.24
CA GLN A 560 6.92 6.92 21.92
C GLN A 560 7.23 7.77 20.68
N ALA A 561 6.23 8.28 19.99
CA ALA A 561 6.38 9.03 18.74
C ALA A 561 7.36 8.34 17.76
N VAL A 562 7.22 7.04 17.56
CA VAL A 562 8.19 6.24 16.77
C VAL A 562 8.23 6.64 15.30
N ALA A 563 7.13 7.14 14.78
CA ALA A 563 6.95 7.78 13.48
C ALA A 563 5.87 8.85 13.61
N ILE A 564 5.62 9.64 12.58
CA ILE A 564 4.58 10.68 12.62
C ILE A 564 3.51 10.34 11.57
N PRO A 565 2.38 9.72 11.95
CA PRO A 565 1.27 9.49 11.05
C PRO A 565 0.65 10.84 10.66
N PHE A 566 0.34 11.01 9.38
CA PHE A 566 -0.23 12.27 8.92
C PHE A 566 -1.45 12.13 8.03
N ALA A 567 -1.62 11.02 7.31
CA ALA A 567 -2.77 10.78 6.45
C ALA A 567 -3.25 9.33 6.55
N TRP A 568 -4.57 9.14 6.63
CA TRP A 568 -5.25 7.90 6.28
C TRP A 568 -5.88 8.11 4.91
N ASP A 569 -5.37 7.41 3.92
CA ASP A 569 -5.78 7.60 2.54
C ASP A 569 -7.06 6.82 2.20
N LYS A 570 -7.78 7.35 1.25
CA LYS A 570 -8.84 6.68 0.50
C LYS A 570 -8.36 6.57 -0.93
N GLN A 571 -8.88 5.62 -1.67
CA GLN A 571 -8.52 5.41 -3.07
C GLN A 571 -9.51 6.15 -3.98
N PRO A 572 -9.14 7.29 -4.57
CA PRO A 572 -9.96 7.95 -5.58
C PRO A 572 -9.68 7.34 -6.95
N ASN A 573 -10.70 6.77 -7.56
CA ASN A 573 -10.65 6.18 -8.88
C ASN A 573 -11.49 6.99 -9.85
N VAL A 574 -11.03 7.16 -11.08
CA VAL A 574 -11.81 7.75 -12.16
C VAL A 574 -12.05 6.75 -13.27
N GLU A 575 -13.25 6.78 -13.81
CA GLU A 575 -13.70 5.87 -14.86
C GLU A 575 -14.42 6.61 -15.99
N SER A 576 -14.38 6.05 -17.17
CA SER A 576 -15.19 6.53 -18.29
C SER A 576 -16.66 6.18 -18.10
N LYS A 577 -17.54 6.97 -18.71
CA LYS A 577 -19.01 6.84 -18.58
C LYS A 577 -19.60 5.46 -18.91
N ASN A 578 -18.94 4.67 -19.76
CA ASN A 578 -19.40 3.33 -20.15
C ASN A 578 -18.88 2.22 -19.22
N VAL A 579 -17.94 2.52 -18.34
CA VAL A 579 -17.44 1.56 -17.36
C VAL A 579 -18.49 1.40 -16.27
N ALA A 580 -18.63 0.20 -15.78
CA ALA A 580 -19.48 -0.13 -14.65
C ALA A 580 -18.79 -1.21 -13.82
N GLY A 581 -19.09 -1.18 -12.55
CA GLY A 581 -18.66 -2.22 -11.69
C GLY A 581 -17.18 -2.23 -11.40
N VAL A 582 -16.73 -1.13 -11.01
CA VAL A 582 -15.40 -0.91 -10.49
C VAL A 582 -15.37 -1.33 -9.04
N GLY A 583 -14.33 -2.02 -8.65
CA GLY A 583 -14.17 -2.39 -7.26
C GLY A 583 -12.70 -2.49 -6.89
N ASP A 584 -12.34 -1.87 -5.77
CA ASP A 584 -11.01 -2.01 -5.21
C ASP A 584 -10.93 -3.24 -4.29
N GLU A 585 -9.86 -3.98 -4.40
CA GLU A 585 -9.34 -4.83 -3.36
C GLU A 585 -8.73 -3.93 -2.28
N TRP A 586 -9.58 -3.40 -1.42
CA TRP A 586 -9.30 -2.29 -0.52
C TRP A 586 -8.03 -2.44 0.35
N ASN A 587 -7.74 -3.65 0.79
CA ASN A 587 -6.55 -3.94 1.59
C ASN A 587 -5.24 -3.90 0.79
N LEU A 588 -5.35 -3.78 -0.53
CA LEU A 588 -4.21 -3.78 -1.43
C LEU A 588 -4.11 -2.49 -2.26
N GLY A 589 -5.13 -1.63 -2.19
CA GLY A 589 -5.21 -0.43 -3.01
C GLY A 589 -5.17 -0.76 -4.51
N ALA A 590 -5.72 -1.93 -4.88
CA ALA A 590 -5.64 -2.46 -6.22
C ALA A 590 -7.03 -2.74 -6.80
N TRP A 591 -7.17 -2.51 -8.06
CA TRP A 591 -8.42 -2.67 -8.80
C TRP A 591 -8.56 -4.08 -9.38
N ASP A 592 -9.60 -4.82 -9.02
CA ASP A 592 -9.87 -6.13 -9.63
C ASP A 592 -10.73 -5.99 -10.90
N TYR A 593 -10.08 -6.05 -12.06
CA TYR A 593 -10.75 -6.02 -13.38
C TYR A 593 -11.76 -7.14 -13.60
N SER A 594 -11.71 -8.21 -12.81
CA SER A 594 -12.64 -9.32 -12.91
C SER A 594 -14.08 -8.94 -12.57
N PHE A 595 -14.26 -7.82 -11.87
CA PHE A 595 -15.57 -7.27 -11.52
C PHE A 595 -16.00 -6.11 -12.42
N THR A 596 -15.16 -5.64 -13.29
CA THR A 596 -15.44 -4.54 -14.22
C THR A 596 -16.20 -5.02 -15.44
N SER A 597 -17.22 -4.25 -15.87
CA SER A 597 -17.96 -4.47 -17.10
C SER A 597 -18.11 -3.18 -17.91
N LEU A 598 -18.56 -3.29 -19.14
CA LEU A 598 -18.95 -2.16 -19.99
C LEU A 598 -20.48 -2.12 -20.13
N LYS A 599 -21.06 -0.89 -20.07
CA LYS A 599 -22.52 -0.65 -20.16
C LYS A 599 -23.10 -0.97 -21.52
#